data_2ec5eb75614af3fa573acd95e37ab5f0
#
_entry.id   2ec5eb75614af3fa573acd95e37ab5f0
#
_cell.length_a   1.000
_cell.length_b   1.000
_cell.length_c   1.000
_cell.angle_alpha   90.00
_cell.angle_beta   90.00
_cell.angle_gamma   90.00
#
_symmetry.space_group_name_H-M   'P 1'
#
loop_
_entity.id
_entity.type
_entity.pdbx_description
1 polymer ?
#
loop_
_entity_poly.entity_id
_entity_poly.type
_entity_poly.pdbx_seq_one_letter_code
_entity_poly.pdbx_strand_id
1 'polypeptide(L)'
;IQVVRDLLGIGIDRLVVGTRALDSPEWLMELCGEFPGKIVVGIDADNGKVAVKGWTSVSSRTAIDFAKEIQKANPIAIVFTDIEKDGMLQGPNFSSIKDFAMNVDVPVIASGGITSLEDVKQLSRFPVEGMIIGKALYTGNILLSEAIKICKNETSSEMHNGTT
;
A
#
# COMPACT_ATOMS: atom_id res chain seq x y z
N ILE A 1 -11.91 4.08 17.74
CA ILE A 1 -11.65 2.70 18.21
C ILE A 1 -12.92 1.86 18.13
N GLN A 2 -14.08 2.30 18.70
CA GLN A 2 -15.31 1.49 18.68
C GLN A 2 -15.73 1.05 17.25
N VAL A 3 -15.71 1.93 16.27
CA VAL A 3 -16.02 1.59 14.87
C VAL A 3 -15.09 0.49 14.31
N VAL A 4 -13.81 0.51 14.69
CA VAL A 4 -12.85 -0.54 14.29
C VAL A 4 -13.23 -1.88 14.90
N ARG A 5 -13.58 -1.89 16.19
CA ARG A 5 -14.04 -3.09 16.88
C ARG A 5 -15.31 -3.68 16.26
N ASP A 6 -16.27 -2.82 15.91
CA ASP A 6 -17.53 -3.23 15.31
C ASP A 6 -17.30 -3.85 13.91
N LEU A 7 -16.44 -3.23 13.09
CA LEU A 7 -16.09 -3.72 11.76
C LEU A 7 -15.34 -5.06 11.82
N LEU A 8 -14.39 -5.21 12.72
CA LEU A 8 -13.70 -6.49 12.93
C LEU A 8 -14.68 -7.56 13.48
N GLY A 9 -15.65 -7.15 14.31
CA GLY A 9 -16.67 -8.05 14.86
C GLY A 9 -17.63 -8.64 13.83
N ILE A 10 -17.85 -7.96 12.70
CA ILE A 10 -18.66 -8.50 11.58
C ILE A 10 -17.83 -9.30 10.55
N GLY A 11 -16.55 -9.58 10.86
CA GLY A 11 -15.70 -10.46 10.06
C GLY A 11 -14.79 -9.77 9.06
N ILE A 12 -14.61 -8.44 9.12
CA ILE A 12 -13.56 -7.76 8.36
C ILE A 12 -12.20 -8.15 8.91
N ASP A 13 -11.29 -8.58 8.04
CA ASP A 13 -9.98 -9.09 8.46
C ASP A 13 -8.98 -7.99 8.76
N ARG A 14 -8.91 -6.94 7.92
CA ARG A 14 -7.98 -5.81 8.06
C ARG A 14 -8.68 -4.49 7.74
N LEU A 15 -8.24 -3.42 8.37
CA LEU A 15 -8.79 -2.07 8.18
C LEU A 15 -7.71 -1.10 7.76
N VAL A 16 -7.98 -0.31 6.73
CA VAL A 16 -7.09 0.76 6.30
C VAL A 16 -7.50 2.06 6.99
N VAL A 17 -6.55 2.68 7.68
CA VAL A 17 -6.70 4.01 8.27
C VAL A 17 -5.80 5.00 7.54
N GLY A 18 -6.33 6.18 7.22
CA GLY A 18 -5.64 7.22 6.46
C GLY A 18 -5.37 8.47 7.31
N THR A 19 -5.98 9.60 6.95
CA THR A 19 -5.74 10.95 7.48
C THR A 19 -5.62 11.02 9.01
N ARG A 20 -6.43 10.26 9.75
CA ARG A 20 -6.35 10.29 11.22
C ARG A 20 -5.04 9.74 11.78
N ALA A 21 -4.42 8.79 11.11
CA ALA A 21 -3.10 8.28 11.49
C ALA A 21 -2.00 9.34 11.30
N LEU A 22 -2.19 10.24 10.32
CA LEU A 22 -1.31 11.39 10.07
C LEU A 22 -1.42 12.44 11.17
N ASP A 23 -2.64 12.70 11.64
CA ASP A 23 -2.93 13.79 12.58
C ASP A 23 -2.66 13.39 14.04
N SER A 24 -2.64 12.10 14.35
CA SER A 24 -2.49 11.60 15.73
C SER A 24 -1.74 10.25 15.79
N PRO A 25 -0.39 10.30 15.83
CA PRO A 25 0.45 9.11 15.98
C PRO A 25 0.16 8.31 17.26
N GLU A 26 -0.21 8.99 18.35
CA GLU A 26 -0.55 8.36 19.63
C GLU A 26 -1.81 7.51 19.48
N TRP A 27 -2.82 8.02 18.77
CA TRP A 27 -4.02 7.26 18.45
C TRP A 27 -3.71 6.03 17.59
N LEU A 28 -2.77 6.15 16.64
CA LEU A 28 -2.35 5.02 15.83
C LEU A 28 -1.66 3.94 16.68
N MET A 29 -0.79 4.34 17.62
CA MET A 29 -0.15 3.40 18.54
C MET A 29 -1.17 2.67 19.43
N GLU A 30 -2.15 3.40 19.98
CA GLU A 30 -3.25 2.80 20.75
C GLU A 30 -4.04 1.81 19.88
N LEU A 31 -4.39 2.20 18.66
CA LEU A 31 -5.17 1.38 17.74
C LEU A 31 -4.43 0.08 17.35
N CYS A 32 -3.16 0.16 16.97
CA CYS A 32 -2.37 -1.01 16.63
C CYS A 32 -2.11 -1.92 17.83
N GLY A 33 -1.97 -1.34 19.02
CA GLY A 33 -1.85 -2.08 20.28
C GLY A 33 -3.12 -2.85 20.66
N GLU A 34 -4.31 -2.26 20.44
CA GLU A 34 -5.60 -2.90 20.71
C GLU A 34 -5.95 -3.97 19.67
N PHE A 35 -5.57 -3.75 18.39
CA PHE A 35 -5.90 -4.64 17.28
C PHE A 35 -4.64 -5.11 16.51
N PRO A 36 -3.76 -5.90 17.15
CA PRO A 36 -2.51 -6.34 16.54
C PRO A 36 -2.78 -7.16 15.28
N GLY A 37 -2.04 -6.84 14.20
CA GLY A 37 -2.16 -7.51 12.91
C GLY A 37 -3.42 -7.17 12.11
N LYS A 38 -4.20 -6.14 12.51
CA LYS A 38 -5.46 -5.77 11.84
C LYS A 38 -5.42 -4.40 11.17
N ILE A 39 -4.45 -3.57 11.49
CA ILE A 39 -4.41 -2.17 11.04
C ILE A 39 -3.40 -2.01 9.92
N VAL A 40 -3.86 -1.46 8.80
CA VAL A 40 -3.08 -1.02 7.66
C VAL A 40 -3.12 0.50 7.62
N VAL A 41 -2.03 1.17 7.31
CA VAL A 41 -2.01 2.62 7.15
C VAL A 41 -1.97 2.99 5.67
N GLY A 42 -2.90 3.83 5.23
CA GLY A 42 -2.89 4.41 3.89
C GLY A 42 -2.04 5.69 3.85
N ILE A 43 -1.08 5.74 2.95
CA ILE A 43 -0.26 6.91 2.65
C ILE A 43 -0.45 7.26 1.18
N ASP A 44 -1.13 8.36 0.94
CA ASP A 44 -1.27 8.94 -0.39
C ASP A 44 -0.14 9.97 -0.59
N ALA A 45 0.56 9.89 -1.71
CA ALA A 45 1.70 10.76 -2.01
C ALA A 45 1.55 11.46 -3.36
N ASP A 46 1.88 12.74 -3.35
CA ASP A 46 2.04 13.59 -4.54
C ASP A 46 3.49 14.03 -4.60
N ASN A 47 4.19 13.68 -5.68
CA ASN A 47 5.64 13.97 -5.83
C ASN A 47 6.47 13.59 -4.59
N GLY A 48 6.18 12.42 -3.99
CA GLY A 48 6.87 11.90 -2.81
C GLY A 48 6.50 12.58 -1.49
N LYS A 49 5.59 13.56 -1.48
CA LYS A 49 5.09 14.23 -0.28
C LYS A 49 3.70 13.71 0.09
N VAL A 50 3.42 13.64 1.39
CA VAL A 50 2.14 13.13 1.88
C VAL A 50 0.99 14.05 1.46
N ALA A 51 0.01 13.51 0.76
CA ALA A 51 -1.25 14.16 0.47
C ALA A 51 -2.25 13.93 1.61
N VAL A 52 -3.01 14.97 1.95
CA VAL A 52 -3.95 14.96 3.07
C VAL A 52 -5.32 15.49 2.65
N LYS A 53 -6.32 15.27 3.50
CA LYS A 53 -7.69 15.79 3.33
C LYS A 53 -8.31 15.41 1.98
N GLY A 54 -8.20 14.14 1.60
CA GLY A 54 -8.74 13.66 0.31
C GLY A 54 -8.06 14.32 -0.89
N TRP A 55 -6.71 14.47 -0.80
CA TRP A 55 -5.84 15.01 -1.87
C TRP A 55 -5.99 16.52 -2.12
N THR A 56 -6.68 17.23 -1.25
CA THR A 56 -6.90 18.69 -1.42
C THR A 56 -5.73 19.53 -0.96
N SER A 57 -4.78 18.95 -0.21
CA SER A 57 -3.55 19.62 0.20
C SER A 57 -2.38 18.63 0.32
N VAL A 58 -1.17 19.13 0.08
CA VAL A 58 0.07 18.37 0.19
C VAL A 58 0.85 18.91 1.38
N SER A 59 1.32 18.02 2.25
CA SER A 59 2.13 18.40 3.40
C SER A 59 3.59 18.67 2.97
N SER A 60 4.37 19.34 3.81
CA SER A 60 5.82 19.49 3.60
C SER A 60 6.59 18.18 3.89
N ARG A 61 5.94 17.18 4.47
CA ARG A 61 6.53 15.93 4.93
C ARG A 61 6.65 14.93 3.78
N THR A 62 7.78 14.24 3.66
CA THR A 62 7.92 13.15 2.70
C THR A 62 7.15 11.92 3.17
N ALA A 63 6.67 11.10 2.20
CA ALA A 63 5.97 9.86 2.51
C ALA A 63 6.88 8.87 3.26
N ILE A 64 8.18 8.82 2.93
CA ILE A 64 9.18 7.97 3.59
C ILE A 64 9.40 8.38 5.05
N ASP A 65 9.59 9.68 5.32
CA ASP A 65 9.77 10.16 6.70
C ASP A 65 8.55 9.87 7.56
N PHE A 66 7.37 10.06 6.98
CA PHE A 66 6.12 9.74 7.67
C PHE A 66 6.01 8.22 7.93
N ALA A 67 6.30 7.38 6.94
CA ALA A 67 6.28 5.93 7.11
C ALA A 67 7.24 5.47 8.23
N LYS A 68 8.45 6.02 8.29
CA LYS A 68 9.43 5.73 9.35
C LYS A 68 8.96 6.13 10.74
N GLU A 69 8.10 7.12 10.85
CA GLU A 69 7.50 7.48 12.13
C GLU A 69 6.39 6.51 12.54
N ILE A 70 5.44 6.23 11.63
CA ILE A 70 4.28 5.39 11.93
C ILE A 70 4.63 3.91 12.08
N GLN A 71 5.75 3.44 11.52
CA GLN A 71 6.18 2.05 11.71
C GLN A 71 6.41 1.70 13.18
N LYS A 72 6.67 2.70 14.06
CA LYS A 72 6.78 2.51 15.52
C LYS A 72 5.47 2.03 16.16
N ALA A 73 4.34 2.29 15.52
CA ALA A 73 3.04 1.78 15.96
C ALA A 73 2.81 0.31 15.56
N ASN A 74 3.71 -0.26 14.75
CA ASN A 74 3.65 -1.62 14.25
C ASN A 74 2.35 -1.96 13.46
N PRO A 75 1.94 -1.14 12.47
CA PRO A 75 0.87 -1.53 11.57
C PRO A 75 1.28 -2.78 10.78
N ILE A 76 0.29 -3.59 10.34
CA ILE A 76 0.63 -4.83 9.62
C ILE A 76 1.14 -4.57 8.20
N ALA A 77 0.71 -3.47 7.58
CA ALA A 77 1.17 -3.04 6.26
C ALA A 77 0.93 -1.55 6.05
N ILE A 78 1.55 -0.99 5.03
CA ILE A 78 1.28 0.34 4.50
C ILE A 78 0.76 0.22 3.07
N VAL A 79 -0.40 0.79 2.77
CA VAL A 79 -0.82 1.04 1.37
C VAL A 79 -0.20 2.35 0.93
N PHE A 80 0.71 2.29 -0.04
CA PHE A 80 1.31 3.46 -0.64
C PHE A 80 0.67 3.76 -1.99
N THR A 81 0.02 4.93 -2.13
CA THR A 81 -0.63 5.37 -3.37
C THR A 81 0.09 6.58 -3.94
N ASP A 82 0.63 6.45 -5.16
CA ASP A 82 1.06 7.62 -5.95
C ASP A 82 -0.16 8.21 -6.64
N ILE A 83 -0.64 9.37 -6.15
CA ILE A 83 -1.91 9.96 -6.61
C ILE A 83 -1.81 10.63 -7.98
N GLU A 84 -0.61 10.99 -8.45
CA GLU A 84 -0.44 11.52 -9.82
C GLU A 84 -0.81 10.48 -10.88
N LYS A 85 -0.65 9.22 -10.55
CA LYS A 85 -0.91 8.09 -11.47
C LYS A 85 -2.26 7.43 -11.23
N ASP A 86 -2.88 7.67 -10.06
CA ASP A 86 -4.11 6.98 -9.72
C ASP A 86 -5.26 7.33 -10.68
N GLY A 87 -5.93 6.31 -11.18
CA GLY A 87 -7.05 6.43 -12.12
C GLY A 87 -6.70 6.93 -13.54
N MET A 88 -5.43 7.27 -13.84
CA MET A 88 -5.01 7.86 -15.11
C MET A 88 -4.82 6.85 -16.24
N LEU A 89 -4.71 5.56 -15.95
CA LEU A 89 -4.41 4.48 -16.92
C LEU A 89 -3.12 4.74 -17.73
N GLN A 90 -2.09 5.27 -17.07
CA GLN A 90 -0.79 5.61 -17.68
C GLN A 90 0.37 4.77 -17.16
N GLY A 91 0.09 3.76 -16.37
CA GLY A 91 1.07 2.98 -15.63
C GLY A 91 1.43 3.59 -14.28
N PRO A 92 1.91 2.76 -13.32
CA PRO A 92 2.32 3.21 -11.99
C PRO A 92 3.66 3.94 -12.02
N ASN A 93 3.94 4.72 -10.98
CA ASN A 93 5.24 5.33 -10.77
C ASN A 93 6.20 4.29 -10.13
N PHE A 94 6.81 3.45 -10.96
CA PHE A 94 7.69 2.37 -10.50
C PHE A 94 8.85 2.86 -9.63
N SER A 95 9.45 4.00 -9.97
CA SER A 95 10.57 4.55 -9.21
C SER A 95 10.14 4.98 -7.81
N SER A 96 9.01 5.67 -7.69
CA SER A 96 8.44 6.12 -6.42
C SER A 96 8.07 4.93 -5.53
N ILE A 97 7.37 3.92 -6.08
CA ILE A 97 6.96 2.71 -5.35
C ILE A 97 8.19 1.93 -4.88
N LYS A 98 9.18 1.74 -5.75
CA LYS A 98 10.42 1.02 -5.41
C LYS A 98 11.20 1.74 -4.32
N ASP A 99 11.39 3.04 -4.47
CA ASP A 99 12.11 3.87 -3.49
C ASP A 99 11.42 3.81 -2.13
N PHE A 100 10.10 3.97 -2.10
CA PHE A 100 9.32 3.86 -0.87
C PHE A 100 9.50 2.49 -0.21
N ALA A 101 9.27 1.39 -0.96
CA ALA A 101 9.33 0.04 -0.43
C ALA A 101 10.74 -0.37 0.08
N MET A 102 11.81 0.20 -0.51
CA MET A 102 13.19 -0.06 -0.06
C MET A 102 13.62 0.75 1.17
N ASN A 103 12.85 1.79 1.55
CA ASN A 103 13.21 2.70 2.65
C ASN A 103 12.34 2.55 3.90
N VAL A 104 11.42 1.58 3.91
CA VAL A 104 10.53 1.29 5.06
C VAL A 104 10.62 -0.18 5.44
N ASP A 105 10.47 -0.48 6.74
CA ASP A 105 10.57 -1.85 7.27
C ASP A 105 9.20 -2.55 7.35
N VAL A 106 8.10 -1.79 7.26
CA VAL A 106 6.74 -2.33 7.27
C VAL A 106 6.38 -2.83 5.87
N PRO A 107 5.71 -3.99 5.72
CA PRO A 107 5.24 -4.49 4.44
C PRO A 107 4.46 -3.43 3.64
N VAL A 108 4.79 -3.28 2.36
CA VAL A 108 4.19 -2.26 1.47
C VAL A 108 3.23 -2.90 0.49
N ILE A 109 2.05 -2.32 0.37
CA ILE A 109 1.06 -2.63 -0.67
C ILE A 109 1.07 -1.47 -1.68
N ALA A 110 1.47 -1.74 -2.91
CA ALA A 110 1.53 -0.72 -3.97
C ALA A 110 0.13 -0.37 -4.48
N SER A 111 -0.14 0.92 -4.69
CA SER A 111 -1.40 1.43 -5.22
C SER A 111 -1.17 2.62 -6.15
N GLY A 112 -2.13 2.84 -7.06
CA GLY A 112 -2.11 3.94 -8.03
C GLY A 112 -1.51 3.57 -9.39
N GLY A 113 -2.25 3.82 -10.45
CA GLY A 113 -1.79 3.77 -11.84
C GLY A 113 -1.63 2.40 -12.48
N ILE A 114 -1.82 1.28 -11.81
CA ILE A 114 -1.65 -0.08 -12.37
C ILE A 114 -2.70 -0.32 -13.47
N THR A 115 -2.24 -0.57 -14.72
CA THR A 115 -3.10 -0.57 -15.92
C THR A 115 -2.98 -1.81 -16.79
N SER A 116 -1.88 -2.56 -16.67
CA SER A 116 -1.56 -3.71 -17.51
C SER A 116 -1.00 -4.89 -16.73
N LEU A 117 -1.02 -6.08 -17.33
CA LEU A 117 -0.36 -7.26 -16.75
C LEU A 117 1.16 -7.11 -16.71
N GLU A 118 1.75 -6.29 -17.58
CA GLU A 118 3.18 -5.99 -17.53
C GLU A 118 3.51 -5.14 -16.31
N ASP A 119 2.65 -4.19 -15.93
CA ASP A 119 2.81 -3.42 -14.68
C ASP A 119 2.77 -4.36 -13.46
N VAL A 120 1.83 -5.30 -13.43
CA VAL A 120 1.73 -6.33 -12.38
C VAL A 120 3.02 -7.14 -12.29
N LYS A 121 3.54 -7.60 -13.44
CA LYS A 121 4.78 -8.38 -13.51
C LYS A 121 6.00 -7.58 -13.07
N GLN A 122 6.08 -6.30 -13.40
CA GLN A 122 7.18 -5.45 -12.97
C GLN A 122 7.12 -5.18 -11.47
N LEU A 123 5.94 -4.88 -10.92
CA LEU A 123 5.74 -4.63 -9.48
C LEU A 123 5.99 -5.89 -8.64
N SER A 124 5.65 -7.09 -9.14
CA SER A 124 5.88 -8.33 -8.40
C SER A 124 7.36 -8.67 -8.16
N ARG A 125 8.29 -7.96 -8.83
CA ARG A 125 9.75 -8.04 -8.61
C ARG A 125 10.27 -7.01 -7.60
N PHE A 126 9.41 -6.16 -7.08
CA PHE A 126 9.77 -5.19 -6.05
C PHE A 126 9.51 -5.77 -4.66
N PRO A 127 10.14 -5.26 -3.60
CA PRO A 127 9.90 -5.70 -2.23
C PRO A 127 8.54 -5.17 -1.71
N VAL A 128 7.46 -5.53 -2.40
CA VAL A 128 6.08 -5.21 -2.01
C VAL A 128 5.34 -6.50 -1.63
N GLU A 129 4.52 -6.45 -0.59
CA GLU A 129 3.69 -7.58 -0.15
C GLU A 129 2.52 -7.83 -1.11
N GLY A 130 2.05 -6.78 -1.77
CA GLY A 130 0.92 -6.87 -2.67
C GLY A 130 0.67 -5.59 -3.45
N MET A 131 -0.43 -5.59 -4.21
CA MET A 131 -0.83 -4.43 -4.99
C MET A 131 -2.35 -4.29 -5.05
N ILE A 132 -2.82 -3.04 -5.13
CA ILE A 132 -4.23 -2.70 -5.34
C ILE A 132 -4.42 -2.30 -6.79
N ILE A 133 -5.28 -3.02 -7.50
CA ILE A 133 -5.65 -2.72 -8.88
C ILE A 133 -7.10 -2.23 -8.86
N GLY A 134 -7.32 -0.98 -9.23
CA GLY A 134 -8.65 -0.35 -9.25
C GLY A 134 -9.25 -0.33 -10.65
N LYS A 135 -9.20 0.82 -11.29
CA LYS A 135 -9.88 1.14 -12.56
C LYS A 135 -9.64 0.09 -13.67
N ALA A 136 -8.41 -0.43 -13.79
CA ALA A 136 -8.06 -1.40 -14.82
C ALA A 136 -8.83 -2.73 -14.75
N LEU A 137 -9.27 -3.16 -13.56
CA LEU A 137 -10.17 -4.32 -13.41
C LEU A 137 -11.58 -3.99 -13.91
N TYR A 138 -12.11 -2.83 -13.55
CA TYR A 138 -13.46 -2.42 -13.93
C TYR A 138 -13.60 -2.13 -15.44
N THR A 139 -12.52 -1.64 -16.09
CA THR A 139 -12.49 -1.40 -17.53
C THR A 139 -12.13 -2.64 -18.35
N GLY A 140 -11.77 -3.76 -17.69
CA GLY A 140 -11.38 -5.00 -18.36
C GLY A 140 -9.96 -5.00 -18.95
N ASN A 141 -9.14 -3.99 -18.62
CA ASN A 141 -7.73 -3.94 -19.06
C ASN A 141 -6.90 -5.04 -18.41
N ILE A 142 -7.27 -5.45 -17.20
CA ILE A 142 -6.64 -6.54 -16.45
C ILE A 142 -7.71 -7.53 -16.03
N LEU A 143 -7.47 -8.82 -16.29
CA LEU A 143 -8.23 -9.89 -15.68
C LEU A 143 -7.57 -10.31 -14.36
N LEU A 144 -8.32 -10.28 -13.27
CA LEU A 144 -7.79 -10.57 -11.92
C LEU A 144 -7.14 -11.96 -11.86
N SER A 145 -7.71 -12.95 -12.52
CA SER A 145 -7.17 -14.31 -12.57
C SER A 145 -5.77 -14.38 -13.21
N GLU A 146 -5.49 -13.55 -14.20
CA GLU A 146 -4.18 -13.46 -14.86
C GLU A 146 -3.17 -12.73 -13.99
N ALA A 147 -3.57 -11.62 -13.37
CA ALA A 147 -2.74 -10.90 -12.41
C ALA A 147 -2.29 -11.82 -11.25
N ILE A 148 -3.22 -12.59 -10.67
CA ILE A 148 -2.90 -13.56 -9.60
C ILE A 148 -1.92 -14.63 -10.07
N LYS A 149 -2.06 -15.15 -11.31
CA LYS A 149 -1.12 -16.14 -11.87
C LYS A 149 0.29 -15.59 -11.99
N ILE A 150 0.43 -14.34 -12.46
CA ILE A 150 1.73 -13.67 -12.58
C ILE A 150 2.42 -13.58 -11.21
N CYS A 151 1.72 -13.05 -10.19
CA CYS A 151 2.27 -12.93 -8.85
C CYS A 151 2.73 -14.28 -8.27
N LYS A 152 1.94 -15.36 -8.44
CA LYS A 152 2.29 -16.69 -7.95
C LYS A 152 3.53 -17.28 -8.64
N ASN A 153 3.70 -17.05 -9.94
CA ASN A 153 4.83 -17.59 -10.72
C ASN A 153 6.15 -16.89 -10.35
N GLU A 154 6.14 -15.58 -10.15
CA GLU A 154 7.35 -14.84 -9.74
C GLU A 154 7.79 -15.26 -8.31
N THR A 155 6.86 -15.43 -7.39
CA THR A 155 7.16 -15.91 -6.03
C THR A 155 7.78 -17.33 -6.03
N SER A 156 7.36 -18.20 -6.97
CA SER A 156 7.89 -19.57 -7.09
C SER A 156 9.30 -19.59 -7.70
N SER A 157 9.63 -18.65 -8.58
CA SER A 157 10.95 -18.55 -9.22
C SER A 157 12.05 -18.05 -8.26
N GLU A 158 11.71 -17.21 -7.31
CA GLU A 158 12.67 -16.72 -6.29
C GLU A 158 13.06 -17.82 -5.29
N MET A 159 12.13 -18.72 -4.93
CA MET A 159 12.41 -19.83 -4.02
C MET A 159 13.35 -20.88 -4.62
N HIS A 160 13.47 -20.98 -5.96
CA HIS A 160 14.37 -21.93 -6.63
C HIS A 160 15.79 -21.38 -6.83
N ASN A 161 15.99 -20.06 -6.81
CA ASN A 161 17.30 -19.42 -7.02
C ASN A 161 18.06 -19.14 -5.69
N GLY A 162 17.49 -19.47 -4.55
CA GLY A 162 18.09 -19.27 -3.21
C GLY A 162 18.86 -20.46 -2.65
N THR A 163 19.04 -21.54 -3.42
CA THR A 163 19.72 -22.76 -2.95
C THR A 163 20.92 -23.09 -3.86
N THR A 164 21.97 -22.31 -3.73
CA THR A 164 23.33 -22.68 -4.17
C THR A 164 24.35 -22.14 -3.17
#